data_455f16736ef901d6b7d9ef7c7c84b5d2
#
_entry.id   455f16736ef901d6b7d9ef7c7c84b5d2
#
_cell.length_a   1.000
_cell.length_b   1.000
_cell.length_c   1.000
_cell.angle_alpha   90.00
_cell.angle_beta   90.00
_cell.angle_gamma   90.00
#
_symmetry.space_group_name_H-M   'P 1'
#
loop_
_entity.id
_entity.type
_entity.pdbx_description
1 polymer ?
#
loop_
_entity_poly.entity_id
_entity_poly.type
_entity_poly.pdbx_seq_one_letter_code
_entity_poly.pdbx_strand_id
1 'polypeptide(L)'
;MKRFNLILASIGLAVGLSNATFAADDDWAPVAQALGRSGAQLPGGIYRVGLGRSDLKVTLDEVTIRPTLALGSYLAFQKMGSEGMVMGDLVLLQEEVNPVMKKLVEGGIEITALHNHLLRSSPATMYMHFYGRGDPVKLAAALRAGLAESKTPLAAPAPAGSPPPPLDLDTTALDQTLGAKGNVNSGVYAFSIPRAETIMEDGMPIPIGMGSGIVINFQPTGGGKAAITGDFVLIAQEVNPVLKTLREGGIEVTALHSHMLTEQPRLFFMHFWANDDAGKLARSLKAALGKVKLTKN
;
A
#
# COMPACT_ATOMS: atom_id res chain seq x y z
N MET A 1 39.65 -15.00 71.35
CA MET A 1 39.42 -14.22 70.12
C MET A 1 39.05 -15.23 69.02
N LYS A 2 37.78 -15.38 68.74
CA LYS A 2 37.26 -16.28 67.67
C LYS A 2 36.85 -15.41 66.52
N ARG A 3 37.47 -15.59 65.34
CA ARG A 3 37.11 -14.92 64.11
C ARG A 3 35.97 -15.66 63.43
N PHE A 4 34.84 -15.00 63.23
CA PHE A 4 33.71 -15.49 62.39
C PHE A 4 33.97 -15.08 60.95
N ASN A 5 34.09 -16.04 60.07
CA ASN A 5 34.07 -15.81 58.61
C ASN A 5 32.64 -15.79 58.11
N LEU A 6 32.23 -14.65 57.58
CA LEU A 6 30.95 -14.50 56.90
C LEU A 6 31.13 -14.88 55.42
N ILE A 7 30.46 -15.95 54.98
CA ILE A 7 30.38 -16.33 53.58
C ILE A 7 29.17 -15.64 52.98
N LEU A 8 29.40 -14.69 52.08
CA LEU A 8 28.35 -14.12 51.22
C LEU A 8 28.06 -15.07 50.07
N ALA A 9 26.87 -15.65 50.03
CA ALA A 9 26.36 -16.38 48.88
C ALA A 9 25.70 -15.39 47.92
N SER A 10 26.29 -15.21 46.74
CA SER A 10 25.74 -14.40 45.66
C SER A 10 24.72 -15.26 44.89
N ILE A 11 23.44 -14.97 45.02
CA ILE A 11 22.37 -15.58 44.20
C ILE A 11 22.31 -14.79 42.89
N GLY A 12 22.88 -15.34 41.84
CA GLY A 12 22.73 -14.83 40.47
C GLY A 12 21.33 -15.11 39.95
N LEU A 13 20.49 -14.07 39.81
CA LEU A 13 19.21 -14.12 39.16
C LEU A 13 19.42 -14.15 37.63
N ALA A 14 19.40 -15.31 37.01
CA ALA A 14 19.40 -15.46 35.56
C ALA A 14 18.02 -15.05 35.04
N VAL A 15 17.92 -13.81 34.53
CA VAL A 15 16.76 -13.36 33.77
C VAL A 15 16.81 -14.05 32.40
N GLY A 16 16.04 -15.11 32.27
CA GLY A 16 15.81 -15.76 30.98
C GLY A 16 15.03 -14.81 30.04
N LEU A 17 15.74 -14.19 29.08
CA LEU A 17 15.10 -13.53 27.95
C LEU A 17 14.42 -14.63 27.12
N SER A 18 13.13 -14.84 27.37
CA SER A 18 12.28 -15.60 26.46
C SER A 18 12.20 -14.81 25.15
N ASN A 19 12.96 -15.24 24.14
CA ASN A 19 12.71 -14.86 22.77
C ASN A 19 11.31 -15.42 22.43
N ALA A 20 10.29 -14.59 22.52
CA ALA A 20 9.01 -14.86 21.90
C ALA A 20 9.26 -14.85 20.38
N THR A 21 9.62 -16.01 19.85
CA THR A 21 9.41 -16.30 18.42
C THR A 21 7.91 -16.20 18.22
N PHE A 22 7.44 -15.09 17.64
CA PHE A 22 6.13 -15.06 17.03
C PHE A 22 6.15 -16.18 15.99
N ALA A 23 5.50 -17.29 16.31
CA ALA A 23 5.19 -18.30 15.32
C ALA A 23 4.47 -17.56 14.20
N ALA A 24 5.02 -17.60 12.98
CA ALA A 24 4.31 -17.15 11.80
C ALA A 24 3.01 -17.95 11.81
N ASP A 25 1.89 -17.25 11.95
CA ASP A 25 0.57 -17.88 11.99
C ASP A 25 0.44 -18.69 10.71
N ASP A 26 0.39 -20.01 10.85
CA ASP A 26 0.24 -21.01 9.78
C ASP A 26 -1.12 -20.87 9.04
N ASP A 27 -1.93 -19.97 9.53
CA ASP A 27 -3.31 -19.70 9.16
C ASP A 27 -3.48 -19.22 7.69
N TRP A 28 -2.45 -18.61 7.10
CA TRP A 28 -2.45 -18.11 5.73
C TRP A 28 -1.63 -18.95 4.75
N ALA A 29 -1.00 -20.01 5.22
CA ALA A 29 -0.19 -20.91 4.38
C ALA A 29 -1.01 -21.52 3.23
N PRO A 30 -2.26 -21.98 3.42
CA PRO A 30 -3.09 -22.47 2.31
C PRO A 30 -3.40 -21.40 1.26
N VAL A 31 -3.61 -20.14 1.68
CA VAL A 31 -3.83 -19.00 0.77
C VAL A 31 -2.57 -18.71 -0.03
N ALA A 32 -1.40 -18.67 0.63
CA ALA A 32 -0.11 -18.49 -0.03
C ALA A 32 0.17 -19.59 -1.06
N GLN A 33 -0.14 -20.84 -0.73
CA GLN A 33 0.01 -22.00 -1.61
C GLN A 33 -0.92 -21.88 -2.84
N ALA A 34 -2.21 -21.59 -2.64
CA ALA A 34 -3.18 -21.43 -3.71
C ALA A 34 -2.81 -20.28 -4.66
N LEU A 35 -2.32 -19.17 -4.11
CA LEU A 35 -1.87 -18.01 -4.88
C LEU A 35 -0.52 -18.28 -5.57
N GLY A 36 0.30 -19.20 -5.03
CA GLY A 36 1.68 -19.42 -5.46
C GLY A 36 2.65 -18.32 -5.05
N ARG A 37 2.28 -17.53 -4.02
CA ARG A 37 3.08 -16.43 -3.48
C ARG A 37 2.74 -16.15 -2.03
N SER A 38 3.78 -15.97 -1.21
CA SER A 38 3.63 -15.56 0.19
C SER A 38 3.44 -14.06 0.31
N GLY A 39 2.71 -13.65 1.33
CA GLY A 39 2.51 -12.27 1.75
C GLY A 39 3.12 -11.99 3.12
N ALA A 40 2.72 -10.87 3.68
CA ALA A 40 3.06 -10.44 5.03
C ALA A 40 1.79 -10.20 5.85
N GLN A 41 1.85 -10.51 7.13
CA GLN A 41 0.80 -10.12 8.07
C GLN A 41 1.00 -8.65 8.47
N LEU A 42 -0.10 -7.91 8.44
CA LEU A 42 -0.18 -6.52 8.85
C LEU A 42 -1.08 -6.39 10.08
N PRO A 43 -0.97 -5.28 10.85
CA PRO A 43 -1.90 -4.98 11.93
C PRO A 43 -3.36 -5.05 11.47
N GLY A 44 -4.25 -5.51 12.37
CA GLY A 44 -5.67 -5.71 12.07
C GLY A 44 -6.01 -7.08 11.46
N GLY A 45 -5.09 -8.05 11.51
CA GLY A 45 -5.31 -9.41 11.01
C GLY A 45 -5.32 -9.52 9.49
N ILE A 46 -4.70 -8.58 8.81
CA ILE A 46 -4.63 -8.53 7.34
C ILE A 46 -3.45 -9.37 6.86
N TYR A 47 -3.68 -10.21 5.87
CA TYR A 47 -2.63 -10.86 5.10
C TYR A 47 -2.51 -10.18 3.73
N ARG A 48 -1.39 -9.50 3.50
CA ARG A 48 -1.18 -8.69 2.28
C ARG A 48 -0.08 -9.28 1.41
N VAL A 49 -0.41 -9.50 0.14
CA VAL A 49 0.51 -9.98 -0.90
C VAL A 49 0.76 -8.85 -1.88
N GLY A 50 2.01 -8.40 -1.99
CA GLY A 50 2.41 -7.38 -2.96
C GLY A 50 2.95 -8.01 -4.25
N LEU A 51 2.55 -7.47 -5.39
CA LEU A 51 2.90 -7.93 -6.72
C LEU A 51 3.34 -6.73 -7.59
N GLY A 52 4.61 -6.37 -7.50
CA GLY A 52 5.14 -5.26 -8.31
C GLY A 52 5.33 -5.67 -9.78
N ARG A 53 4.93 -4.80 -10.71
CA ARG A 53 5.11 -4.96 -12.16
C ARG A 53 6.57 -4.62 -12.56
N SER A 54 7.51 -5.42 -12.06
CA SER A 54 8.93 -5.30 -12.41
C SER A 54 9.25 -5.71 -13.85
N ASP A 55 8.31 -6.32 -14.54
CA ASP A 55 8.34 -6.64 -15.97
C ASP A 55 8.12 -5.41 -16.86
N LEU A 56 7.56 -4.32 -16.30
CA LEU A 56 7.27 -3.09 -17.03
C LEU A 56 8.34 -2.03 -16.82
N LYS A 57 8.65 -1.32 -17.91
CA LYS A 57 9.42 -0.08 -17.88
C LYS A 57 8.50 1.06 -18.29
N VAL A 58 7.84 1.66 -17.31
CA VAL A 58 6.91 2.77 -17.52
C VAL A 58 7.64 4.10 -17.35
N THR A 59 7.37 5.04 -18.26
CA THR A 59 7.86 6.42 -18.18
C THR A 59 6.69 7.39 -18.12
N LEU A 60 6.87 8.50 -17.41
CA LEU A 60 5.96 9.62 -17.34
C LEU A 60 6.76 10.92 -17.24
N ASP A 61 6.53 11.85 -18.16
CA ASP A 61 7.24 13.13 -18.21
C ASP A 61 8.77 12.97 -18.03
N GLU A 62 9.38 12.05 -18.82
CA GLU A 62 10.81 11.69 -18.80
C GLU A 62 11.28 10.94 -17.53
N VAL A 63 10.43 10.77 -16.52
CA VAL A 63 10.75 10.00 -15.31
C VAL A 63 10.45 8.51 -15.53
N THR A 64 11.43 7.64 -15.32
CA THR A 64 11.21 6.20 -15.22
C THR A 64 10.55 5.89 -13.88
N ILE A 65 9.33 5.38 -13.91
CA ILE A 65 8.53 5.05 -12.72
C ILE A 65 9.04 3.75 -12.09
N ARG A 66 9.43 3.83 -10.81
CA ARG A 66 9.78 2.63 -10.04
C ARG A 66 8.49 1.83 -9.75
N PRO A 67 8.57 0.49 -9.73
CA PRO A 67 7.39 -0.32 -9.37
C PRO A 67 6.75 0.10 -8.04
N THR A 68 7.54 0.47 -7.04
CA THR A 68 7.07 0.91 -5.72
C THR A 68 6.51 2.34 -5.69
N LEU A 69 6.71 3.13 -6.75
CA LEU A 69 6.09 4.46 -6.86
C LEU A 69 4.60 4.34 -7.22
N ALA A 70 4.28 3.58 -8.27
CA ALA A 70 2.91 3.49 -8.80
C ALA A 70 2.55 2.14 -9.45
N LEU A 71 3.46 1.18 -9.60
CA LEU A 71 3.21 -0.04 -10.37
C LEU A 71 3.09 -1.28 -9.46
N GLY A 72 2.57 -1.10 -8.26
CA GLY A 72 2.44 -2.14 -7.25
C GLY A 72 1.03 -2.68 -7.12
N SER A 73 0.73 -3.82 -7.77
CA SER A 73 -0.49 -4.57 -7.45
C SER A 73 -0.43 -5.12 -6.01
N TYR A 74 -1.58 -5.28 -5.39
CA TYR A 74 -1.68 -5.95 -4.09
C TYR A 74 -3.00 -6.70 -3.92
N LEU A 75 -2.95 -7.72 -3.07
CA LEU A 75 -4.10 -8.49 -2.61
C LEU A 75 -4.08 -8.43 -1.08
N ALA A 76 -5.17 -8.03 -0.45
CA ALA A 76 -5.28 -7.91 1.01
C ALA A 76 -6.44 -8.77 1.49
N PHE A 77 -6.12 -9.82 2.24
CA PHE A 77 -7.09 -10.75 2.82
C PHE A 77 -7.33 -10.42 4.28
N GLN A 78 -8.57 -10.56 4.73
CA GLN A 78 -8.96 -10.47 6.14
C GLN A 78 -9.94 -11.60 6.47
N LYS A 79 -9.78 -12.24 7.64
CA LYS A 79 -10.71 -13.29 8.12
C LYS A 79 -11.99 -12.68 8.65
N MET A 80 -13.10 -13.37 8.42
CA MET A 80 -14.45 -13.04 8.86
C MET A 80 -15.10 -14.31 9.44
N GLY A 81 -14.67 -14.71 10.61
CA GLY A 81 -15.10 -16.01 11.18
C GLY A 81 -14.57 -17.18 10.35
N SER A 82 -15.47 -17.98 9.77
CA SER A 82 -15.13 -19.10 8.88
C SER A 82 -14.91 -18.69 7.41
N GLU A 83 -15.27 -17.47 7.04
CA GLU A 83 -15.06 -16.89 5.72
C GLU A 83 -13.89 -15.91 5.75
N GLY A 84 -13.57 -15.37 4.60
CA GLY A 84 -12.66 -14.24 4.44
C GLY A 84 -13.19 -13.28 3.42
N MET A 85 -12.65 -12.09 3.44
CA MET A 85 -12.76 -11.14 2.34
C MET A 85 -11.39 -10.85 1.74
N VAL A 86 -11.37 -10.48 0.49
CA VAL A 86 -10.18 -10.00 -0.20
C VAL A 86 -10.53 -8.75 -0.99
N MET A 87 -9.65 -7.77 -0.91
CA MET A 87 -9.68 -6.55 -1.72
C MET A 87 -8.29 -6.31 -2.30
N GLY A 88 -8.22 -5.52 -3.33
CA GLY A 88 -6.91 -5.17 -3.88
C GLY A 88 -6.99 -4.29 -5.10
N ASP A 89 -5.82 -4.11 -5.68
CA ASP A 89 -5.62 -3.33 -6.90
C ASP A 89 -4.64 -4.07 -7.81
N LEU A 90 -4.99 -4.26 -9.06
CA LEU A 90 -4.17 -4.89 -10.08
C LEU A 90 -3.69 -3.87 -11.09
N VAL A 91 -2.39 -3.75 -11.26
CA VAL A 91 -1.77 -2.94 -12.30
C VAL A 91 -1.66 -3.77 -13.57
N LEU A 92 -2.34 -3.34 -14.63
CA LEU A 92 -2.51 -4.07 -15.88
C LEU A 92 -2.13 -3.20 -17.09
N LEU A 93 -1.65 -3.83 -18.15
CA LEU A 93 -1.66 -3.20 -19.46
C LEU A 93 -3.07 -3.26 -20.06
N GLN A 94 -3.38 -2.40 -21.02
CA GLN A 94 -4.72 -2.33 -21.62
C GLN A 94 -5.19 -3.66 -22.19
N GLU A 95 -4.29 -4.41 -22.83
CA GLU A 95 -4.57 -5.74 -23.40
C GLU A 95 -4.81 -6.82 -22.33
N GLU A 96 -4.31 -6.63 -21.10
CA GLU A 96 -4.48 -7.57 -20.00
C GLU A 96 -5.82 -7.38 -19.26
N VAL A 97 -6.46 -6.21 -19.38
CA VAL A 97 -7.66 -5.83 -18.61
C VAL A 97 -8.79 -6.82 -18.79
N ASN A 98 -9.25 -7.04 -20.02
CA ASN A 98 -10.42 -7.90 -20.27
C ASN A 98 -10.15 -9.39 -20.00
N PRO A 99 -9.00 -9.98 -20.38
CA PRO A 99 -8.67 -11.34 -20.00
C PRO A 99 -8.66 -11.58 -18.50
N VAL A 100 -7.98 -10.69 -17.72
CA VAL A 100 -7.93 -10.77 -16.26
C VAL A 100 -9.33 -10.62 -15.66
N MET A 101 -10.08 -9.58 -16.05
CA MET A 101 -11.43 -9.33 -15.57
C MET A 101 -12.34 -10.53 -15.77
N LYS A 102 -12.31 -11.15 -16.97
CA LYS A 102 -13.11 -12.33 -17.28
C LYS A 102 -12.83 -13.46 -16.28
N LYS A 103 -11.56 -13.76 -16.01
CA LYS A 103 -11.18 -14.84 -15.09
C LYS A 103 -11.58 -14.54 -13.64
N LEU A 104 -11.45 -13.30 -13.22
CA LEU A 104 -11.88 -12.88 -11.87
C LEU A 104 -13.39 -13.07 -11.69
N VAL A 105 -14.19 -12.59 -12.64
CA VAL A 105 -15.65 -12.71 -12.60
C VAL A 105 -16.09 -14.18 -12.67
N GLU A 106 -15.48 -15.01 -13.53
CA GLU A 106 -15.72 -16.46 -13.59
C GLU A 106 -15.38 -17.15 -12.25
N GLY A 107 -14.41 -16.63 -11.52
CA GLY A 107 -14.00 -17.11 -10.19
C GLY A 107 -14.82 -16.54 -9.02
N GLY A 108 -15.86 -15.74 -9.28
CA GLY A 108 -16.71 -15.14 -8.26
C GLY A 108 -16.10 -13.92 -7.56
N ILE A 109 -15.11 -13.28 -8.18
CA ILE A 109 -14.53 -12.00 -7.74
C ILE A 109 -15.29 -10.87 -8.41
N GLU A 110 -15.75 -9.91 -7.62
CA GLU A 110 -16.41 -8.69 -8.11
C GLU A 110 -15.37 -7.65 -8.54
N ILE A 111 -15.62 -6.97 -9.65
CA ILE A 111 -14.81 -5.82 -10.08
C ILE A 111 -15.48 -4.55 -9.57
N THR A 112 -14.75 -3.77 -8.79
CA THR A 112 -15.30 -2.60 -8.12
C THR A 112 -14.87 -1.28 -8.74
N ALA A 113 -13.74 -1.25 -9.47
CA ALA A 113 -13.32 -0.11 -10.27
C ALA A 113 -12.32 -0.53 -11.36
N LEU A 114 -12.27 0.26 -12.44
CA LEU A 114 -11.26 0.18 -13.49
C LEU A 114 -10.92 1.61 -13.93
N HIS A 115 -9.68 2.02 -13.74
CA HIS A 115 -9.26 3.41 -13.98
C HIS A 115 -7.76 3.51 -14.25
N ASN A 116 -7.27 4.72 -14.51
CA ASN A 116 -5.85 5.04 -14.57
C ASN A 116 -5.39 5.75 -13.29
N HIS A 117 -4.12 5.63 -12.92
CA HIS A 117 -3.48 6.48 -11.91
C HIS A 117 -2.65 7.60 -12.54
N LEU A 118 -2.09 7.34 -13.71
CA LEU A 118 -1.11 8.18 -14.36
C LEU A 118 -1.63 8.63 -15.74
N LEU A 119 -1.59 9.92 -16.01
CA LEU A 119 -1.82 10.45 -17.34
C LEU A 119 -0.51 10.45 -18.13
N ARG A 120 -0.56 10.25 -19.44
CA ARG A 120 0.61 10.31 -20.35
C ARG A 120 1.69 9.26 -20.09
N SER A 121 1.45 8.27 -19.24
CA SER A 121 2.43 7.19 -19.03
C SER A 121 2.59 6.32 -20.28
N SER A 122 3.80 5.83 -20.49
CA SER A 122 4.12 4.93 -21.61
C SER A 122 4.96 3.74 -21.11
N PRO A 123 4.49 2.49 -21.31
CA PRO A 123 3.13 2.13 -21.72
C PRO A 123 2.06 2.63 -20.73
N ALA A 124 0.84 2.84 -21.22
CA ALA A 124 -0.29 3.21 -20.40
C ALA A 124 -0.68 2.03 -19.51
N THR A 125 -0.82 2.28 -18.20
CA THR A 125 -1.24 1.30 -17.20
C THR A 125 -2.67 1.58 -16.74
N MET A 126 -3.42 0.51 -16.50
CA MET A 126 -4.76 0.52 -15.90
C MET A 126 -4.69 -0.12 -14.52
N TYR A 127 -5.62 0.26 -13.68
CA TYR A 127 -5.72 -0.20 -12.29
C TYR A 127 -7.12 -0.74 -12.07
N MET A 128 -7.18 -2.01 -11.62
CA MET A 128 -8.43 -2.73 -11.44
C MET A 128 -8.61 -3.09 -9.98
N HIS A 129 -9.58 -2.45 -9.34
CA HIS A 129 -10.00 -2.83 -8.00
C HIS A 129 -10.99 -3.98 -8.04
N PHE A 130 -10.93 -4.81 -7.04
CA PHE A 130 -11.77 -5.98 -6.91
C PHE A 130 -12.15 -6.23 -5.45
N TYR A 131 -13.22 -6.95 -5.27
CA TYR A 131 -13.71 -7.44 -3.99
C TYR A 131 -14.13 -8.90 -4.12
N GLY A 132 -13.87 -9.69 -3.07
CA GLY A 132 -14.35 -11.06 -3.00
C GLY A 132 -14.62 -11.46 -1.55
N ARG A 133 -15.67 -12.24 -1.33
CA ARG A 133 -16.05 -12.80 -0.03
C ARG A 133 -16.29 -14.30 -0.14
N GLY A 134 -15.84 -15.07 0.84
CA GLY A 134 -16.02 -16.52 0.91
C GLY A 134 -14.82 -17.26 1.45
N ASP A 135 -14.58 -18.48 0.97
CA ASP A 135 -13.42 -19.29 1.33
C ASP A 135 -12.11 -18.61 0.83
N PRO A 136 -11.18 -18.22 1.73
CA PRO A 136 -9.98 -17.49 1.33
C PRO A 136 -9.09 -18.26 0.34
N VAL A 137 -9.07 -19.59 0.38
CA VAL A 137 -8.26 -20.42 -0.52
C VAL A 137 -8.87 -20.41 -1.92
N LYS A 138 -10.20 -20.48 -2.03
CA LYS A 138 -10.90 -20.37 -3.32
C LYS A 138 -10.73 -18.98 -3.91
N LEU A 139 -10.83 -17.92 -3.11
CA LEU A 139 -10.58 -16.55 -3.55
C LEU A 139 -9.13 -16.39 -4.06
N ALA A 140 -8.15 -16.96 -3.36
CA ALA A 140 -6.75 -16.94 -3.79
C ALA A 140 -6.54 -17.71 -5.12
N ALA A 141 -7.19 -18.84 -5.30
CA ALA A 141 -7.14 -19.60 -6.55
C ALA A 141 -7.76 -18.83 -7.74
N ALA A 142 -8.89 -18.15 -7.52
CA ALA A 142 -9.52 -17.29 -8.52
C ALA A 142 -8.61 -16.11 -8.91
N LEU A 143 -8.01 -15.45 -7.93
CA LEU A 143 -7.03 -14.37 -8.15
C LEU A 143 -5.80 -14.87 -8.90
N ARG A 144 -5.30 -16.06 -8.56
CA ARG A 144 -4.19 -16.71 -9.29
C ARG A 144 -4.55 -16.95 -10.75
N ALA A 145 -5.77 -17.45 -11.02
CA ALA A 145 -6.25 -17.68 -12.38
C ALA A 145 -6.36 -16.36 -13.18
N GLY A 146 -6.87 -15.28 -12.55
CA GLY A 146 -6.89 -13.96 -13.17
C GLY A 146 -5.50 -13.42 -13.48
N LEU A 147 -4.60 -13.47 -12.50
CA LEU A 147 -3.22 -13.00 -12.66
C LEU A 147 -2.45 -13.76 -13.75
N ALA A 148 -2.78 -15.02 -14.01
CA ALA A 148 -2.17 -15.81 -15.07
C ALA A 148 -2.48 -15.30 -16.49
N GLU A 149 -3.50 -14.47 -16.66
CA GLU A 149 -3.84 -13.79 -17.92
C GLU A 149 -3.02 -12.49 -18.12
N SER A 150 -2.16 -12.14 -17.19
CA SER A 150 -1.24 -11.00 -17.25
C SER A 150 0.22 -11.45 -17.19
N LYS A 151 1.13 -10.54 -17.45
CA LYS A 151 2.59 -10.75 -17.26
C LYS A 151 3.05 -10.37 -15.86
N THR A 152 2.13 -10.18 -14.90
CA THR A 152 2.47 -9.84 -13.52
C THR A 152 3.41 -10.89 -12.91
N PRO A 153 4.61 -10.52 -12.44
CA PRO A 153 5.54 -11.47 -11.86
C PRO A 153 5.01 -12.06 -10.57
N LEU A 154 4.76 -13.37 -10.55
CA LEU A 154 4.28 -14.10 -9.38
C LEU A 154 5.43 -14.66 -8.53
N ALA A 155 6.61 -14.85 -9.12
CA ALA A 155 7.79 -15.24 -8.35
C ALA A 155 8.17 -14.15 -7.34
N ALA A 156 8.64 -14.57 -6.16
CA ALA A 156 9.21 -13.63 -5.20
C ALA A 156 10.39 -12.88 -5.85
N PRO A 157 10.54 -11.55 -5.60
CA PRO A 157 11.74 -10.85 -6.04
C PRO A 157 12.97 -11.57 -5.52
N ALA A 158 14.01 -11.65 -6.34
CA ALA A 158 15.31 -12.16 -5.86
C ALA A 158 15.76 -11.31 -4.66
N PRO A 159 16.38 -11.92 -3.64
CA PRO A 159 16.97 -11.16 -2.53
C PRO A 159 17.89 -10.07 -3.09
N ALA A 160 17.74 -8.85 -2.59
CA ALA A 160 18.63 -7.76 -2.98
C ALA A 160 20.07 -8.14 -2.61
N GLY A 161 20.95 -8.25 -3.59
CA GLY A 161 22.35 -8.65 -3.40
C GLY A 161 23.21 -7.61 -2.67
N SER A 162 22.66 -6.40 -2.44
CA SER A 162 23.32 -5.30 -1.70
C SER A 162 22.26 -4.43 -1.05
N PRO A 163 22.56 -3.76 0.07
CA PRO A 163 21.68 -2.73 0.61
C PRO A 163 21.36 -1.69 -0.47
N PRO A 164 20.12 -1.22 -0.56
CA PRO A 164 19.79 -0.15 -1.50
C PRO A 164 20.62 1.10 -1.17
N PRO A 165 21.05 1.87 -2.18
CA PRO A 165 21.76 3.12 -1.95
C PRO A 165 20.91 4.07 -1.08
N PRO A 166 21.56 4.97 -0.31
CA PRO A 166 20.84 6.00 0.44
C PRO A 166 19.87 6.75 -0.47
N LEU A 167 18.71 7.09 0.08
CA LEU A 167 17.71 7.86 -0.66
C LEU A 167 18.18 9.30 -0.80
N ASP A 168 18.23 9.81 -2.03
CA ASP A 168 18.62 11.22 -2.31
C ASP A 168 17.43 12.17 -2.00
N LEU A 169 16.98 12.15 -0.74
CA LEU A 169 15.93 13.02 -0.20
C LEU A 169 16.19 13.27 1.28
N ASP A 170 15.89 14.47 1.77
CA ASP A 170 15.82 14.76 3.20
C ASP A 170 14.52 14.20 3.79
N THR A 171 14.55 12.92 4.13
CA THR A 171 13.40 12.21 4.69
C THR A 171 12.95 12.77 6.04
N THR A 172 13.88 13.37 6.83
CA THR A 172 13.56 14.00 8.11
C THR A 172 12.72 15.26 7.88
N ALA A 173 13.11 16.10 6.93
CA ALA A 173 12.33 17.28 6.57
C ALA A 173 10.96 16.93 6.00
N LEU A 174 10.86 15.85 5.21
CA LEU A 174 9.58 15.35 4.69
C LEU A 174 8.66 14.89 5.83
N ASP A 175 9.17 14.10 6.79
CA ASP A 175 8.43 13.66 7.97
C ASP A 175 7.88 14.83 8.78
N GLN A 176 8.75 15.80 9.09
CA GLN A 176 8.37 17.01 9.85
C GLN A 176 7.31 17.82 9.11
N THR A 177 7.47 18.00 7.79
CA THR A 177 6.54 18.79 6.98
C THR A 177 5.17 18.13 6.91
N LEU A 178 5.11 16.82 6.60
CA LEU A 178 3.85 16.10 6.50
C LEU A 178 3.23 15.80 7.86
N GLY A 179 4.04 15.76 8.94
CA GLY A 179 3.59 15.40 10.28
C GLY A 179 3.26 13.93 10.42
N ALA A 180 3.95 13.09 9.68
CA ALA A 180 3.82 11.64 9.68
C ALA A 180 5.18 11.00 9.43
N LYS A 181 5.38 9.76 9.86
CA LYS A 181 6.61 9.01 9.60
C LYS A 181 6.48 8.22 8.31
N GLY A 182 7.38 8.45 7.37
CA GLY A 182 7.47 7.66 6.15
C GLY A 182 8.40 6.44 6.30
N ASN A 183 8.39 5.57 5.29
CA ASN A 183 9.23 4.38 5.19
C ASN A 183 9.89 4.30 3.82
N VAL A 184 11.14 3.83 3.78
CA VAL A 184 11.84 3.55 2.52
C VAL A 184 11.35 2.22 1.96
N ASN A 185 10.88 2.24 0.73
CA ASN A 185 10.45 1.06 0.00
C ASN A 185 11.10 1.04 -1.40
N SER A 186 12.19 0.25 -1.55
CA SER A 186 12.90 0.05 -2.83
C SER A 186 13.20 1.34 -3.59
N GLY A 187 13.71 2.35 -2.87
CA GLY A 187 14.11 3.64 -3.45
C GLY A 187 12.98 4.67 -3.64
N VAL A 188 11.84 4.42 -3.00
CA VAL A 188 10.72 5.37 -2.85
C VAL A 188 10.51 5.61 -1.36
N TYR A 189 10.25 6.86 -0.96
CA TYR A 189 9.85 7.21 0.40
C TYR A 189 8.32 7.33 0.45
N ALA A 190 7.69 6.46 1.22
CA ALA A 190 6.25 6.26 1.22
C ALA A 190 5.62 6.59 2.57
N PHE A 191 4.51 7.32 2.54
CA PHE A 191 3.66 7.61 3.69
C PHE A 191 2.32 6.89 3.55
N SER A 192 1.78 6.46 4.69
CA SER A 192 0.42 5.94 4.81
C SER A 192 -0.26 6.65 5.98
N ILE A 193 -1.26 7.47 5.67
CA ILE A 193 -1.87 8.39 6.63
C ILE A 193 -3.33 8.01 6.84
N PRO A 194 -3.74 7.64 8.07
CA PRO A 194 -5.10 7.20 8.34
C PRO A 194 -6.08 8.39 8.38
N ARG A 195 -7.29 8.15 7.87
CA ARG A 195 -8.45 9.01 8.10
C ARG A 195 -8.95 8.85 9.54
N ALA A 196 -9.70 9.84 10.03
CA ALA A 196 -10.31 9.77 11.36
C ALA A 196 -11.58 8.88 11.40
N GLU A 197 -12.26 8.72 10.25
CA GLU A 197 -13.44 7.89 10.16
C GLU A 197 -13.08 6.41 10.01
N THR A 198 -13.85 5.53 10.67
CA THR A 198 -13.84 4.10 10.37
C THR A 198 -14.62 3.87 9.08
N ILE A 199 -13.97 3.25 8.11
CA ILE A 199 -14.60 2.87 6.85
C ILE A 199 -15.18 1.47 7.01
N MET A 200 -16.42 1.28 6.57
CA MET A 200 -17.13 0.01 6.63
C MET A 200 -17.47 -0.46 5.22
N GLU A 201 -17.28 -1.75 4.93
CA GLU A 201 -17.74 -2.42 3.73
C GLU A 201 -18.40 -3.74 4.15
N ASP A 202 -19.62 -4.02 3.69
CA ASP A 202 -20.39 -5.20 4.10
C ASP A 202 -20.49 -5.43 5.62
N GLY A 203 -20.58 -4.34 6.40
CA GLY A 203 -20.62 -4.40 7.85
C GLY A 203 -19.28 -4.66 8.53
N MET A 204 -18.18 -4.72 7.79
CA MET A 204 -16.82 -4.93 8.30
C MET A 204 -15.99 -3.65 8.22
N PRO A 205 -15.18 -3.34 9.24
CA PRO A 205 -14.22 -2.25 9.14
C PRO A 205 -13.14 -2.59 8.12
N ILE A 206 -12.82 -1.61 7.26
CA ILE A 206 -11.72 -1.67 6.30
C ILE A 206 -10.48 -1.00 6.90
N PRO A 207 -9.51 -1.76 7.41
CA PRO A 207 -8.29 -1.20 7.96
C PRO A 207 -7.42 -0.55 6.88
N ILE A 208 -6.53 0.34 7.30
CA ILE A 208 -5.61 1.07 6.41
C ILE A 208 -4.80 0.14 5.48
N GLY A 209 -4.41 -1.04 5.97
CA GLY A 209 -3.68 -2.05 5.18
C GLY A 209 -4.48 -2.64 4.02
N MET A 210 -5.80 -2.45 3.99
CA MET A 210 -6.70 -2.86 2.91
C MET A 210 -7.02 -1.74 1.91
N GLY A 211 -6.34 -0.59 2.00
CA GLY A 211 -6.46 0.49 1.02
C GLY A 211 -7.35 1.67 1.45
N SER A 212 -7.72 1.78 2.74
CA SER A 212 -8.49 2.93 3.25
C SER A 212 -7.63 4.12 3.71
N GLY A 213 -6.31 4.04 3.57
CA GLY A 213 -5.38 5.10 3.97
C GLY A 213 -4.93 5.97 2.83
N ILE A 214 -4.66 7.25 3.13
CA ILE A 214 -4.03 8.17 2.18
C ILE A 214 -2.58 7.73 1.96
N VAL A 215 -2.19 7.54 0.70
CA VAL A 215 -0.83 7.14 0.31
C VAL A 215 -0.14 8.30 -0.40
N ILE A 216 1.09 8.62 0.02
CA ILE A 216 1.93 9.64 -0.61
C ILE A 216 3.31 9.04 -0.83
N ASN A 217 3.76 8.98 -2.06
CA ASN A 217 5.04 8.40 -2.45
C ASN A 217 5.95 9.46 -3.07
N PHE A 218 7.23 9.45 -2.68
CA PHE A 218 8.28 10.29 -3.22
C PHE A 218 9.38 9.42 -3.83
N GLN A 219 9.58 9.51 -5.13
CA GLN A 219 10.72 8.90 -5.83
C GLN A 219 11.74 10.00 -6.14
N PRO A 220 12.99 9.96 -5.62
CA PRO A 220 14.00 10.95 -5.97
C PRO A 220 14.29 10.95 -7.47
N THR A 221 14.40 12.15 -8.04
CA THR A 221 14.77 12.38 -9.45
C THR A 221 16.08 13.16 -9.60
N GLY A 222 16.78 13.37 -8.46
CA GLY A 222 18.07 14.06 -8.38
C GLY A 222 17.96 15.54 -8.02
N GLY A 223 19.03 16.07 -7.41
CA GLY A 223 19.13 17.49 -7.07
C GLY A 223 18.05 17.99 -6.08
N GLY A 224 17.62 17.17 -5.15
CA GLY A 224 16.57 17.50 -4.16
C GLY A 224 15.15 17.45 -4.71
N LYS A 225 14.99 17.05 -5.98
CA LYS A 225 13.67 16.86 -6.61
C LYS A 225 13.12 15.46 -6.36
N ALA A 226 11.80 15.35 -6.41
CA ALA A 226 11.11 14.08 -6.39
C ALA A 226 9.92 14.05 -7.37
N ALA A 227 9.73 12.91 -8.01
CA ALA A 227 8.46 12.56 -8.61
C ALA A 227 7.53 12.04 -7.51
N ILE A 228 6.33 12.58 -7.44
CA ILE A 228 5.33 12.19 -6.45
C ILE A 228 4.07 11.66 -7.12
N THR A 229 3.49 10.62 -6.51
CA THR A 229 2.14 10.16 -6.78
C THR A 229 1.58 9.50 -5.52
N GLY A 230 0.30 9.25 -5.52
CA GLY A 230 -0.38 8.61 -4.39
C GLY A 230 -1.87 8.72 -4.53
N ASP A 231 -2.55 8.64 -3.40
CA ASP A 231 -3.98 8.53 -3.34
C ASP A 231 -4.53 9.27 -2.13
N PHE A 232 -5.27 10.35 -2.36
CA PHE A 232 -6.08 10.97 -1.32
C PHE A 232 -7.39 10.22 -1.19
N VAL A 233 -7.68 9.74 0.00
CA VAL A 233 -8.94 9.08 0.34
C VAL A 233 -9.87 10.11 0.97
N LEU A 234 -11.00 10.42 0.32
CA LEU A 234 -11.82 11.60 0.59
C LEU A 234 -13.30 11.23 0.75
N ILE A 235 -14.00 11.97 1.60
CA ILE A 235 -15.46 12.05 1.54
C ILE A 235 -15.88 13.19 0.60
N ALA A 236 -17.15 13.22 0.17
CA ALA A 236 -17.63 14.13 -0.86
C ALA A 236 -17.29 15.62 -0.61
N GLN A 237 -17.38 16.07 0.65
CA GLN A 237 -17.13 17.46 1.03
C GLN A 237 -15.66 17.87 0.90
N GLU A 238 -14.73 16.90 0.92
CA GLU A 238 -13.29 17.12 0.87
C GLU A 238 -12.75 17.17 -0.56
N VAL A 239 -13.47 16.60 -1.53
CA VAL A 239 -13.01 16.42 -2.93
C VAL A 239 -12.56 17.74 -3.56
N ASN A 240 -13.45 18.71 -3.68
CA ASN A 240 -13.11 19.97 -4.34
C ASN A 240 -12.12 20.85 -3.55
N PRO A 241 -12.18 20.93 -2.20
CA PRO A 241 -11.15 21.61 -1.41
C PRO A 241 -9.74 21.02 -1.61
N VAL A 242 -9.60 19.69 -1.62
CA VAL A 242 -8.31 19.02 -1.86
C VAL A 242 -7.83 19.24 -3.28
N LEU A 243 -8.69 19.01 -4.28
CA LEU A 243 -8.39 19.24 -5.70
C LEU A 243 -7.85 20.65 -5.95
N LYS A 244 -8.57 21.67 -5.46
CA LYS A 244 -8.15 23.06 -5.59
C LYS A 244 -6.78 23.30 -4.97
N THR A 245 -6.56 22.80 -3.75
CA THR A 245 -5.29 22.98 -3.02
C THR A 245 -4.12 22.32 -3.73
N LEU A 246 -4.30 21.10 -4.27
CA LEU A 246 -3.27 20.41 -5.07
C LEU A 246 -2.92 21.22 -6.33
N ARG A 247 -3.94 21.69 -7.07
CA ARG A 247 -3.72 22.49 -8.30
C ARG A 247 -3.02 23.81 -8.02
N GLU A 248 -3.38 24.52 -6.95
CA GLU A 248 -2.71 25.76 -6.51
C GLU A 248 -1.26 25.50 -6.09
N GLY A 249 -0.96 24.31 -5.56
CA GLY A 249 0.38 23.85 -5.21
C GLY A 249 1.23 23.36 -6.38
N GLY A 250 0.71 23.40 -7.62
CA GLY A 250 1.40 22.92 -8.83
C GLY A 250 1.39 21.40 -8.97
N ILE A 251 0.50 20.69 -8.27
CA ILE A 251 0.34 19.25 -8.35
C ILE A 251 -0.85 18.93 -9.26
N GLU A 252 -0.63 18.10 -10.28
CA GLU A 252 -1.70 17.63 -11.17
C GLU A 252 -2.58 16.61 -10.45
N VAL A 253 -3.91 16.69 -10.68
CA VAL A 253 -4.84 15.62 -10.35
C VAL A 253 -5.00 14.75 -11.59
N THR A 254 -4.75 13.45 -11.44
CA THR A 254 -4.67 12.51 -12.56
C THR A 254 -5.87 11.57 -12.65
N ALA A 255 -6.58 11.34 -11.54
CA ALA A 255 -7.83 10.60 -11.51
C ALA A 255 -8.66 10.98 -10.29
N LEU A 256 -9.98 10.79 -10.40
CA LEU A 256 -10.95 10.89 -9.30
C LEU A 256 -12.02 9.82 -9.52
N HIS A 257 -12.14 8.87 -8.59
CA HIS A 257 -12.97 7.69 -8.72
C HIS A 257 -13.31 7.05 -7.36
N SER A 258 -14.05 5.95 -7.34
CA SER A 258 -14.29 5.10 -6.16
C SER A 258 -13.51 3.79 -6.29
N HIS A 259 -13.15 3.15 -5.17
CA HIS A 259 -12.54 1.81 -5.13
C HIS A 259 -13.55 0.71 -4.77
N MET A 260 -14.61 1.06 -4.07
CA MET A 260 -15.61 0.17 -3.52
C MET A 260 -17.01 0.55 -4.02
N LEU A 261 -17.99 -0.33 -3.84
CA LEU A 261 -19.34 -0.11 -4.33
C LEU A 261 -20.33 0.32 -3.23
N THR A 262 -20.12 -0.15 -1.99
CA THR A 262 -21.11 -0.04 -0.92
C THR A 262 -20.56 0.52 0.39
N GLU A 263 -19.30 0.94 0.42
CA GLU A 263 -18.62 1.44 1.61
C GLU A 263 -19.30 2.64 2.26
N GLN A 264 -19.16 2.74 3.59
CA GLN A 264 -19.69 3.83 4.39
C GLN A 264 -18.61 4.39 5.34
N PRO A 265 -18.42 5.73 5.35
CA PRO A 265 -18.99 6.71 4.40
C PRO A 265 -18.51 6.46 2.97
N ARG A 266 -19.27 6.90 1.97
CA ARG A 266 -18.85 6.85 0.56
C ARG A 266 -17.51 7.57 0.39
N LEU A 267 -16.54 6.88 -0.22
CA LEU A 267 -15.21 7.39 -0.47
C LEU A 267 -14.98 7.74 -1.94
N PHE A 268 -14.15 8.76 -2.11
CA PHE A 268 -13.59 9.17 -3.39
C PHE A 268 -12.08 9.14 -3.29
N PHE A 269 -11.43 8.59 -4.28
CA PHE A 269 -9.99 8.42 -4.36
C PHE A 269 -9.45 9.36 -5.43
N MET A 270 -8.45 10.16 -5.05
CA MET A 270 -7.90 11.19 -5.92
C MET A 270 -6.41 10.98 -6.11
N HIS A 271 -6.02 10.56 -7.31
CA HIS A 271 -4.62 10.42 -7.68
C HIS A 271 -4.04 11.73 -8.16
N PHE A 272 -2.74 11.87 -8.00
CA PHE A 272 -2.00 13.07 -8.32
C PHE A 272 -0.61 12.77 -8.87
N TRP A 273 -0.04 13.74 -9.57
CA TRP A 273 1.32 13.69 -10.10
C TRP A 273 1.99 15.05 -10.05
N ALA A 274 3.28 15.06 -9.72
CA ALA A 274 4.22 16.16 -9.94
C ALA A 274 5.66 15.64 -9.91
N ASN A 275 6.58 16.39 -10.53
CA ASN A 275 8.02 16.21 -10.38
C ASN A 275 8.67 17.59 -10.19
N ASP A 276 9.05 17.91 -8.95
CA ASP A 276 9.59 19.22 -8.55
C ASP A 276 10.43 19.09 -7.26
N ASP A 277 10.88 20.21 -6.68
CA ASP A 277 11.51 20.26 -5.35
C ASP A 277 10.68 19.51 -4.31
N ALA A 278 11.30 18.53 -3.65
CA ALA A 278 10.60 17.62 -2.74
C ALA A 278 9.97 18.36 -1.53
N GLY A 279 10.67 19.38 -1.00
CA GLY A 279 10.17 20.19 0.11
C GLY A 279 8.99 21.06 -0.29
N LYS A 280 9.02 21.66 -1.49
CA LYS A 280 7.88 22.41 -2.06
C LYS A 280 6.66 21.51 -2.20
N LEU A 281 6.84 20.31 -2.78
CA LEU A 281 5.76 19.34 -2.96
C LEU A 281 5.20 18.88 -1.61
N ALA A 282 6.05 18.62 -0.62
CA ALA A 282 5.62 18.23 0.72
C ALA A 282 4.76 19.31 1.38
N ARG A 283 5.11 20.59 1.26
CA ARG A 283 4.31 21.71 1.79
C ARG A 283 2.94 21.79 1.10
N SER A 284 2.88 21.62 -0.21
CA SER A 284 1.63 21.60 -0.97
C SER A 284 0.73 20.42 -0.58
N LEU A 285 1.32 19.23 -0.43
CA LEU A 285 0.61 18.03 0.07
C LEU A 285 0.12 18.22 1.51
N LYS A 286 0.92 18.86 2.38
CA LYS A 286 0.49 19.19 3.76
C LYS A 286 -0.71 20.13 3.78
N ALA A 287 -0.73 21.12 2.91
CA ALA A 287 -1.89 22.03 2.77
C ALA A 287 -3.15 21.28 2.32
N ALA A 288 -3.00 20.32 1.40
CA ALA A 288 -4.10 19.46 0.95
C ALA A 288 -4.57 18.50 2.06
N LEU A 289 -3.65 17.87 2.81
CA LEU A 289 -3.96 17.05 3.99
C LEU A 289 -4.75 17.86 5.05
N GLY A 290 -4.49 19.15 5.17
CA GLY A 290 -5.25 20.04 6.06
C GLY A 290 -6.72 20.25 5.68
N LYS A 291 -7.17 19.74 4.50
CA LYS A 291 -8.58 19.74 4.07
C LYS A 291 -9.28 18.41 4.37
N VAL A 292 -8.56 17.43 4.91
CA VAL A 292 -9.05 16.10 5.22
C VAL A 292 -9.08 15.89 6.72
N LYS A 293 -10.08 15.19 7.21
CA LYS A 293 -10.18 14.82 8.62
C LYS A 293 -9.30 13.59 8.88
N LEU A 294 -8.15 13.84 9.47
CA LEU A 294 -7.16 12.80 9.78
C LEU A 294 -7.23 12.38 11.25
N THR A 295 -6.77 11.15 11.53
CA THR A 295 -6.52 10.72 12.92
C THR A 295 -5.49 11.65 13.55
N LYS A 296 -5.78 12.14 14.77
CA LYS A 296 -4.80 12.92 15.54
C LYS A 296 -3.75 11.94 16.10
N ASN A 297 -2.49 12.18 15.77
CA ASN A 297 -1.35 11.51 16.41
C ASN A 297 -1.16 12.01 17.84
#